data_a980c95626d0c63aaecfbcf0699481d6
#
_entry.id   a980c95626d0c63aaecfbcf0699481d6
#
_cell.length_a   1.000
_cell.length_b   1.000
_cell.length_c   1.000
_cell.angle_alpha   90.00
_cell.angle_beta   90.00
_cell.angle_gamma   90.00
#
_symmetry.space_group_name_H-M   'P 1'
#
loop_
_entity.id
_entity.type
_entity.pdbx_description
1 polymer ?
#
loop_
_entity_poly.entity_id
_entity_poly.type
_entity_poly.pdbx_seq_one_letter_code
_entity_poly.pdbx_strand_id
1 'polypeptide(L)'
;MRFSNVRLLVKDFAGCFKFYTEQLGLEPAWGDENSGYASFKVADGIEGLALFVSDWMAPSAGNADKQQPVGMREKLMISFSVDNVDETFVALKAKGVTFISEPTDMPDWGMRTLYPVSYTH
;
A
#
# COMPACT_ATOMS: atom_id res chain seq x y z
N MET A 1 11.19 -12.38 4.30
CA MET A 1 10.45 -11.10 4.28
C MET A 1 11.33 -10.03 3.67
N ARG A 2 10.85 -9.37 2.65
CA ARG A 2 11.60 -8.35 1.91
C ARG A 2 10.80 -7.06 1.87
N PHE A 3 11.46 -5.93 2.10
CA PHE A 3 10.82 -4.62 1.92
C PHE A 3 10.38 -4.46 0.46
N SER A 4 9.15 -4.05 0.26
CA SER A 4 8.59 -3.82 -1.08
C SER A 4 8.56 -2.33 -1.41
N ASN A 5 7.72 -1.57 -0.72
CA ASN A 5 7.64 -0.13 -0.97
C ASN A 5 6.96 0.60 0.20
N VAL A 6 7.07 1.92 0.15
CA VAL A 6 6.23 2.83 0.92
C VAL A 6 5.13 3.31 -0.02
N ARG A 7 3.87 3.15 0.37
CA ARG A 7 2.71 3.68 -0.35
C ARG A 7 2.22 4.96 0.28
N LEU A 8 2.15 6.00 -0.52
CA LEU A 8 1.49 7.23 -0.13
C LEU A 8 0.02 7.13 -0.53
N LEU A 9 -0.87 7.28 0.43
CA LEU A 9 -2.31 7.21 0.20
C LEU A 9 -2.80 8.63 -0.04
N VAL A 10 -3.26 8.91 -1.27
CA VAL A 10 -3.53 10.26 -1.73
C VAL A 10 -4.96 10.41 -2.23
N LYS A 11 -5.50 11.62 -2.12
CA LYS A 11 -6.81 11.97 -2.65
C LYS A 11 -6.71 12.36 -4.12
N ASP A 12 -5.81 13.28 -4.44
CA ASP A 12 -5.57 13.74 -5.82
C ASP A 12 -4.46 12.92 -6.47
N PHE A 13 -4.82 11.74 -6.95
CA PHE A 13 -3.86 10.81 -7.53
C PHE A 13 -3.17 11.40 -8.77
N ALA A 14 -3.95 11.96 -9.69
CA ALA A 14 -3.39 12.51 -10.94
C ALA A 14 -2.43 13.68 -10.65
N GLY A 15 -2.79 14.57 -9.74
CA GLY A 15 -1.92 15.70 -9.35
C GLY A 15 -0.63 15.22 -8.70
N CYS A 16 -0.72 14.24 -7.80
CA CYS A 16 0.47 13.65 -7.17
C CYS A 16 1.35 12.92 -8.18
N PHE A 17 0.74 12.16 -9.09
CA PHE A 17 1.49 11.46 -10.14
C PHE A 17 2.29 12.46 -10.98
N LYS A 18 1.66 13.55 -11.41
CA LYS A 18 2.32 14.59 -12.20
C LYS A 18 3.45 15.27 -11.41
N PHE A 19 3.24 15.51 -10.12
CA PHE A 19 4.28 16.07 -9.27
C PHE A 19 5.53 15.19 -9.26
N TYR A 20 5.38 13.89 -9.02
CA TYR A 20 6.52 12.98 -8.94
C TYR A 20 7.19 12.75 -10.29
N THR A 21 6.44 12.73 -11.38
CA THR A 21 7.00 12.52 -12.72
C THR A 21 7.53 13.79 -13.37
N GLU A 22 6.71 14.85 -13.40
CA GLU A 22 7.05 16.08 -14.13
C GLU A 22 7.95 17.02 -13.32
N GLN A 23 7.68 17.20 -12.02
CA GLN A 23 8.44 18.12 -11.20
C GLN A 23 9.68 17.48 -10.58
N LEU A 24 9.55 16.28 -10.00
CA LEU A 24 10.67 15.57 -9.42
C LEU A 24 11.44 14.72 -10.43
N GLY A 25 10.87 14.43 -11.59
CA GLY A 25 11.53 13.68 -12.64
C GLY A 25 11.69 12.19 -12.40
N LEU A 26 10.87 11.60 -11.51
CA LEU A 26 10.90 10.16 -11.28
C LEU A 26 10.28 9.41 -12.47
N GLU A 27 10.89 8.28 -12.82
CA GLU A 27 10.38 7.42 -13.87
C GLU A 27 9.35 6.45 -13.29
N PRO A 28 8.11 6.40 -13.85
CA PRO A 28 7.14 5.40 -13.42
C PRO A 28 7.65 3.99 -13.75
N ALA A 29 7.59 3.10 -12.76
CA ALA A 29 7.82 1.68 -12.99
C ALA A 29 6.52 1.00 -13.42
N TRP A 30 5.39 1.48 -12.92
CA TRP A 30 4.06 0.98 -13.25
C TRP A 30 3.03 2.08 -13.08
N GLY A 31 2.01 2.06 -13.93
CA GLY A 31 0.85 2.94 -13.82
C GLY A 31 1.01 4.27 -14.52
N ASP A 32 -0.09 5.02 -14.55
CA ASP A 32 -0.19 6.35 -15.15
C ASP A 32 -1.11 7.24 -14.30
N GLU A 33 -1.36 8.46 -14.75
CA GLU A 33 -2.16 9.43 -13.99
C GLU A 33 -3.62 9.01 -13.77
N ASN A 34 -4.11 8.00 -14.49
CA ASN A 34 -5.49 7.53 -14.42
C ASN A 34 -5.63 6.16 -13.75
N SER A 35 -4.53 5.52 -13.35
CA SER A 35 -4.58 4.13 -12.90
C SER A 35 -4.98 3.95 -11.44
N GLY A 36 -4.92 5.01 -10.63
CA GLY A 36 -5.25 4.95 -9.19
C GLY A 36 -4.18 4.28 -8.33
N TYR A 37 -3.23 3.61 -8.93
CA TYR A 37 -2.02 3.08 -8.33
C TYR A 37 -0.86 3.29 -9.30
N ALA A 38 0.27 3.69 -8.77
CA ALA A 38 1.50 3.80 -9.55
C ALA A 38 2.70 3.54 -8.66
N SER A 39 3.77 3.04 -9.23
CA SER A 39 5.05 2.90 -8.55
C SER A 39 6.14 3.59 -9.34
N PHE A 40 7.19 4.02 -8.64
CA PHE A 40 8.27 4.82 -9.21
C PHE A 40 9.62 4.19 -8.91
N LYS A 41 10.53 4.31 -9.87
CA LYS A 41 11.92 3.94 -9.68
C LYS A 41 12.62 5.04 -8.88
N VAL A 42 13.05 4.71 -7.67
CA VAL A 42 13.78 5.68 -6.81
C VAL A 42 15.29 5.46 -6.87
N ALA A 43 15.72 4.28 -7.33
CA ALA A 43 17.12 3.96 -7.61
C ALA A 43 17.15 2.79 -8.59
N ASP A 44 18.33 2.46 -9.11
CA ASP A 44 18.48 1.35 -10.05
C ASP A 44 17.98 0.03 -9.45
N GLY A 45 16.94 -0.54 -10.07
CA GLY A 45 16.33 -1.80 -9.61
C GLY A 45 15.49 -1.67 -8.35
N ILE A 46 15.20 -0.46 -7.87
CA ILE A 46 14.41 -0.23 -6.65
C ILE A 46 13.17 0.59 -6.95
N GLU A 47 12.01 -0.03 -6.77
CA GLU A 47 10.70 0.59 -6.88
C GLU A 47 10.14 0.86 -5.47
N GLY A 48 10.85 1.71 -4.71
CA GLY A 48 10.60 1.89 -3.28
C GLY A 48 9.43 2.82 -2.94
N LEU A 49 8.87 3.53 -3.93
CA LEU A 49 7.78 4.49 -3.70
C LEU A 49 6.59 4.15 -4.58
N ALA A 50 5.39 4.19 -3.99
CA ALA A 50 4.14 4.00 -4.71
C ALA A 50 3.11 5.03 -4.29
N LEU A 51 2.16 5.31 -5.19
CA LEU A 51 0.96 6.09 -4.92
C LEU A 51 -0.26 5.20 -5.03
N PHE A 52 -1.23 5.42 -4.16
CA PHE A 52 -2.49 4.69 -4.19
C PHE A 52 -3.63 5.63 -3.79
N VAL A 53 -4.78 5.50 -4.46
CA VAL A 53 -5.96 6.27 -4.09
C VAL A 53 -6.38 5.89 -2.67
N SER A 54 -6.46 6.87 -1.79
CA SER A 54 -6.75 6.70 -0.37
C SER A 54 -8.04 5.90 -0.13
N ASP A 55 -9.11 6.20 -0.87
CA ASP A 55 -10.40 5.54 -0.70
C ASP A 55 -10.34 4.04 -1.02
N TRP A 56 -9.44 3.62 -1.90
CA TRP A 56 -9.29 2.22 -2.27
C TRP A 56 -8.56 1.40 -1.20
N MET A 57 -7.75 2.06 -0.37
CA MET A 57 -7.05 1.39 0.74
C MET A 57 -7.89 1.32 2.02
N ALA A 58 -8.88 2.20 2.17
CA ALA A 58 -9.67 2.29 3.39
C ALA A 58 -10.30 0.95 3.82
N PRO A 59 -10.89 0.13 2.92
CA PRO A 59 -11.40 -1.18 3.31
C PRO A 59 -10.33 -2.11 3.85
N SER A 60 -9.16 -2.15 3.23
CA SER A 60 -8.04 -3.00 3.66
C SER A 60 -7.48 -2.56 5.01
N ALA A 61 -7.54 -1.27 5.31
CA ALA A 61 -7.11 -0.73 6.60
C ALA A 61 -8.20 -0.83 7.69
N GLY A 62 -9.39 -1.37 7.36
CA GLY A 62 -10.49 -1.51 8.31
C GLY A 62 -11.30 -0.23 8.51
N ASN A 63 -11.22 0.74 7.60
CA ASN A 63 -11.85 2.06 7.73
C ASN A 63 -12.97 2.32 6.71
N ALA A 64 -13.47 1.27 6.02
CA ALA A 64 -14.49 1.42 4.99
C ALA A 64 -15.79 2.06 5.51
N ASP A 65 -16.17 1.74 6.74
CA ASP A 65 -17.42 2.19 7.36
C ASP A 65 -17.27 3.53 8.09
N LYS A 66 -16.05 4.05 8.19
CA LYS A 66 -15.76 5.26 8.96
C LYS A 66 -15.78 6.47 8.04
N GLN A 67 -16.78 7.30 8.20
CA GLN A 67 -16.87 8.58 7.51
C GLN A 67 -15.95 9.59 8.20
N GLN A 68 -14.66 9.44 7.99
CA GLN A 68 -13.68 10.39 8.52
C GLN A 68 -13.24 11.37 7.44
N PRO A 69 -12.94 12.64 7.82
CA PRO A 69 -12.31 13.56 6.89
C PRO A 69 -11.04 12.96 6.31
N VAL A 70 -10.76 13.26 5.04
CA VAL A 70 -9.59 12.72 4.33
C VAL A 70 -8.29 12.93 5.11
N GLY A 71 -8.16 14.05 5.83
CA GLY A 71 -6.98 14.34 6.64
C GLY A 71 -6.79 13.45 7.87
N MET A 72 -7.80 12.66 8.24
CA MET A 72 -7.76 11.76 9.40
C MET A 72 -7.67 10.28 9.01
N ARG A 73 -7.63 9.97 7.71
CA ARG A 73 -7.42 8.62 7.21
C ARG A 73 -5.93 8.30 7.15
N GLU A 74 -5.63 7.03 6.98
CA GLU A 74 -4.26 6.58 6.74
C GLU A 74 -3.68 7.29 5.51
N LYS A 75 -2.44 7.78 5.65
CA LYS A 75 -1.73 8.48 4.58
C LYS A 75 -0.55 7.68 4.06
N LEU A 76 -0.16 6.66 4.78
CA LEU A 76 1.05 5.91 4.52
C LEU A 76 0.84 4.43 4.80
N MET A 77 1.42 3.59 3.97
CA MET A 77 1.46 2.15 4.17
C MET A 77 2.85 1.63 3.83
N ILE A 78 3.39 0.76 4.67
CA ILE A 78 4.65 0.09 4.39
C ILE A 78 4.34 -1.33 3.93
N SER A 79 4.89 -1.75 2.81
CA SER A 79 4.66 -3.06 2.23
C SER A 79 5.92 -3.92 2.26
N PHE A 80 5.74 -5.18 2.61
CA PHE A 80 6.76 -6.21 2.54
C PHE A 80 6.26 -7.37 1.68
N SER A 81 7.16 -8.00 0.97
CA SER A 81 6.87 -9.24 0.24
C SER A 81 7.32 -10.43 1.07
N VAL A 82 6.52 -11.49 1.07
CA VAL A 82 6.84 -12.76 1.74
C VAL A 82 6.63 -13.91 0.74
N ASP A 83 7.30 -15.04 0.98
CA ASP A 83 7.20 -16.19 0.08
C ASP A 83 5.86 -16.91 0.21
N ASN A 84 5.28 -16.93 1.42
CA ASN A 84 3.99 -17.57 1.66
C ASN A 84 3.21 -16.75 2.70
N VAL A 85 2.10 -16.14 2.27
CA VAL A 85 1.29 -15.28 3.12
C VAL A 85 0.63 -16.06 4.25
N ASP A 86 0.11 -17.26 3.96
CA ASP A 86 -0.57 -18.08 4.98
C ASP A 86 0.39 -18.57 6.08
N GLU A 87 1.58 -19.01 5.71
CA GLU A 87 2.61 -19.39 6.69
C GLU A 87 3.06 -18.20 7.53
N THR A 88 3.21 -17.03 6.90
CA THR A 88 3.56 -15.79 7.59
C THR A 88 2.47 -15.41 8.58
N PHE A 89 1.20 -15.54 8.20
CA PHE A 89 0.06 -15.28 9.08
C PHE A 89 0.12 -16.15 10.34
N VAL A 90 0.32 -17.47 10.17
CA VAL A 90 0.40 -18.39 11.30
C VAL A 90 1.58 -18.03 12.22
N ALA A 91 2.74 -17.77 11.64
CA ALA A 91 3.95 -17.46 12.40
C ALA A 91 3.82 -16.15 13.20
N LEU A 92 3.28 -15.11 12.59
CA LEU A 92 3.09 -13.82 13.25
C LEU A 92 1.98 -13.89 14.30
N LYS A 93 0.90 -14.61 14.03
CA LYS A 93 -0.18 -14.80 15.00
C LYS A 93 0.33 -15.50 16.25
N ALA A 94 1.22 -16.48 16.11
CA ALA A 94 1.87 -17.16 17.24
C ALA A 94 2.72 -16.22 18.08
N LYS A 95 3.21 -15.11 17.51
CA LYS A 95 3.94 -14.06 18.21
C LYS A 95 3.06 -12.97 18.82
N GLY A 96 1.74 -13.11 18.72
CA GLY A 96 0.80 -12.16 19.29
C GLY A 96 0.43 -10.99 18.38
N VAL A 97 0.76 -11.03 17.11
CA VAL A 97 0.37 -9.98 16.15
C VAL A 97 -1.13 -10.04 15.88
N THR A 98 -1.80 -8.89 15.91
CA THR A 98 -3.21 -8.75 15.58
C THR A 98 -3.37 -8.39 14.10
N PHE A 99 -4.42 -8.92 13.46
CA PHE A 99 -4.68 -8.68 12.04
C PHE A 99 -6.07 -8.09 11.86
N ILE A 100 -6.22 -7.26 10.80
CA ILE A 100 -7.52 -6.69 10.38
C ILE A 100 -8.41 -7.80 9.83
N SER A 101 -7.83 -8.73 9.08
CA SER A 101 -8.53 -9.86 8.48
C SER A 101 -7.58 -11.05 8.29
N GLU A 102 -8.13 -12.20 7.96
CA GLU A 102 -7.33 -13.36 7.54
C GLU A 102 -6.69 -13.11 6.16
N PRO A 103 -5.69 -13.92 5.76
CA PRO A 103 -5.12 -13.81 4.43
C PRO A 103 -6.21 -13.81 3.35
N THR A 104 -6.13 -12.88 2.43
CA THR A 104 -7.18 -12.62 1.44
C THR A 104 -6.59 -12.52 0.04
N ASP A 105 -7.22 -13.18 -0.92
CA ASP A 105 -6.88 -13.02 -2.33
C ASP A 105 -7.41 -11.69 -2.84
N MET A 106 -6.56 -10.98 -3.56
CA MET A 106 -6.89 -9.71 -4.23
C MET A 106 -6.74 -9.94 -5.74
N PRO A 107 -7.77 -10.52 -6.39
CA PRO A 107 -7.65 -10.94 -7.80
C PRO A 107 -7.39 -9.76 -8.75
N ASP A 108 -7.93 -8.58 -8.44
CA ASP A 108 -7.71 -7.38 -9.24
C ASP A 108 -6.24 -6.93 -9.21
N TRP A 109 -5.50 -7.31 -8.16
CA TRP A 109 -4.09 -6.98 -8.00
C TRP A 109 -3.18 -8.17 -8.30
N GLY A 110 -3.75 -9.35 -8.54
CA GLY A 110 -3.00 -10.58 -8.81
C GLY A 110 -2.16 -11.05 -7.63
N MET A 111 -2.60 -10.79 -6.39
CA MET A 111 -1.81 -11.11 -5.19
C MET A 111 -2.69 -11.57 -4.03
N ARG A 112 -2.05 -12.23 -3.07
CA ARG A 112 -2.64 -12.56 -1.77
C ARG A 112 -2.04 -11.65 -0.71
N THR A 113 -2.88 -11.06 0.13
CA THR A 113 -2.49 -10.02 1.07
C THR A 113 -2.85 -10.34 2.51
N LEU A 114 -2.14 -9.68 3.43
CA LEU A 114 -2.33 -9.77 4.87
C LEU A 114 -2.04 -8.41 5.48
N TYR A 115 -2.92 -7.94 6.37
CA TYR A 115 -2.81 -6.61 6.97
C TYR A 115 -2.66 -6.72 8.50
N PRO A 116 -1.44 -6.79 9.02
CA PRO A 116 -1.22 -6.72 10.46
C PRO A 116 -1.47 -5.30 10.99
N VAL A 117 -1.94 -5.23 12.22
CA VAL A 117 -2.13 -3.96 12.92
C VAL A 117 -0.84 -3.58 13.62
N SER A 118 -0.37 -2.35 13.37
CA SER A 118 0.78 -1.79 14.06
C SER A 118 0.33 -1.00 15.29
N TYR A 119 1.05 -1.15 16.40
CA TYR A 119 0.74 -0.45 17.62
C TYR A 119 1.36 0.95 17.72
N THR A 120 2.13 1.35 16.71
CA THR A 120 2.91 2.59 16.75
C THR A 120 2.28 3.72 15.95
N HIS A 121 1.11 3.53 15.42
CA HIS A 121 0.46 4.54 14.57
C HIS A 121 -0.69 5.22 15.26
#